data_d51dffffb24c7a409bc532eb8ca3c590
#
_entry.id   d51dffffb24c7a409bc532eb8ca3c590
#
_cell.length_a   1.000
_cell.length_b   1.000
_cell.length_c   1.000
_cell.angle_alpha   90.00
_cell.angle_beta   90.00
_cell.angle_gamma   90.00
#
_symmetry.space_group_name_H-M   'P 1'
#
loop_
_entity.id
_entity.type
_entity.pdbx_description
1 polymer ?
#
loop_
_entity_poly.entity_id
_entity_poly.type
_entity_poly.pdbx_seq_one_letter_code
_entity_poly.pdbx_strand_id
1 'polypeptide(L)'
;MITDEYILNKYLNIRNQINTIRLKNINDDELKYLLNRFNDDTNHNLTEIIYRIKHKIEEIPKCPICGKLTYYRNSTIGYSLTCSKECNYRLIHQHVKETCFKKYGVDNPAKSEIAKEHYKQTCLEKYGYDNSSKSNIVKEKAKQTCLEKYG
;
A
#
# COMPACT_ATOMS: atom_id res chain seq x y z
N MET A 1 20.46 -17.47 -29.34
CA MET A 1 20.73 -17.53 -27.87
C MET A 1 19.63 -16.75 -27.16
N ILE A 2 19.00 -17.32 -26.12
CA ILE A 2 17.95 -16.65 -25.34
C ILE A 2 18.64 -15.67 -24.38
N THR A 3 18.18 -14.42 -24.37
CA THR A 3 18.69 -13.34 -23.51
C THR A 3 17.53 -12.64 -22.82
N ASP A 4 17.82 -11.83 -21.78
CA ASP A 4 16.81 -10.99 -21.12
C ASP A 4 16.12 -10.05 -22.12
N GLU A 5 16.86 -9.47 -23.05
CA GLU A 5 16.32 -8.60 -24.11
C GLU A 5 15.37 -9.35 -25.05
N TYR A 6 15.74 -10.56 -25.48
CA TYR A 6 14.87 -11.43 -26.27
C TYR A 6 13.53 -11.70 -25.53
N ILE A 7 13.60 -12.05 -24.25
CA ILE A 7 12.43 -12.30 -23.42
C ILE A 7 11.54 -11.04 -23.31
N LEU A 8 12.12 -9.89 -23.05
CA LEU A 8 11.36 -8.64 -22.95
C LEU A 8 10.68 -8.28 -24.28
N ASN A 9 11.39 -8.38 -25.41
CA ASN A 9 10.83 -8.11 -26.74
C ASN A 9 9.68 -9.05 -27.09
N LYS A 10 9.76 -10.32 -26.71
CA LYS A 10 8.73 -11.32 -27.01
C LYS A 10 7.51 -11.21 -26.09
N TYR A 11 7.71 -10.98 -24.80
CA TYR A 11 6.65 -11.08 -23.78
C TYR A 11 6.11 -9.75 -23.29
N LEU A 12 6.65 -8.61 -23.73
CA LEU A 12 6.02 -7.31 -23.52
C LEU A 12 5.17 -6.92 -24.74
N ASN A 13 4.11 -6.18 -24.48
CA ASN A 13 3.30 -5.56 -25.54
C ASN A 13 3.81 -4.13 -25.85
N ILE A 14 3.20 -3.47 -26.84
CA ILE A 14 3.53 -2.09 -27.25
C ILE A 14 3.40 -1.05 -26.13
N ARG A 15 2.63 -1.36 -25.07
CA ARG A 15 2.47 -0.54 -23.87
C ARG A 15 3.45 -0.92 -22.78
N ASN A 16 4.46 -1.72 -23.10
CA ASN A 16 5.46 -2.21 -22.15
C ASN A 16 4.85 -2.99 -20.94
N GLN A 17 3.75 -3.70 -21.16
CA GLN A 17 3.09 -4.55 -20.18
C GLN A 17 3.31 -6.02 -20.49
N ILE A 18 3.39 -6.88 -19.47
CA ILE A 18 3.58 -8.32 -19.65
C ILE A 18 2.35 -8.93 -20.33
N ASN A 19 2.57 -9.60 -21.46
CA ASN A 19 1.54 -10.29 -22.22
C ASN A 19 1.35 -11.70 -21.70
N THR A 20 0.41 -11.89 -20.80
CA THR A 20 0.11 -13.18 -20.16
C THR A 20 -0.44 -14.24 -21.16
N ILE A 21 -1.04 -13.80 -22.28
CA ILE A 21 -1.52 -14.72 -23.32
C ILE A 21 -0.32 -15.38 -24.04
N ARG A 22 0.70 -14.59 -24.37
CA ARG A 22 1.93 -15.12 -24.97
C ARG A 22 2.68 -16.07 -24.03
N LEU A 23 2.64 -15.79 -22.71
CA LEU A 23 3.26 -16.65 -21.70
C LEU A 23 2.64 -18.06 -21.60
N LYS A 24 1.37 -18.20 -21.94
CA LYS A 24 0.72 -19.52 -21.97
C LYS A 24 1.31 -20.46 -23.05
N ASN A 25 1.94 -19.88 -24.07
CA ASN A 25 2.55 -20.60 -25.19
C ASN A 25 4.09 -20.50 -25.16
N ILE A 26 4.68 -20.44 -23.96
CA ILE A 26 6.13 -20.45 -23.77
C ILE A 26 6.69 -21.81 -24.17
N ASN A 27 7.83 -21.83 -24.89
CA ASN A 27 8.52 -23.08 -25.21
C ASN A 27 9.44 -23.53 -24.07
N ASP A 28 9.88 -24.79 -24.14
CA ASP A 28 10.67 -25.42 -23.06
C ASP A 28 12.02 -24.75 -22.83
N ASP A 29 12.68 -24.25 -23.87
CA ASP A 29 13.98 -23.54 -23.75
C ASP A 29 13.84 -22.21 -23.05
N GLU A 30 12.81 -21.45 -23.40
CA GLU A 30 12.49 -20.16 -22.76
C GLU A 30 12.06 -20.33 -21.32
N LEU A 31 11.24 -21.35 -21.06
CA LEU A 31 10.83 -21.71 -19.71
C LEU A 31 12.05 -22.06 -18.85
N LYS A 32 12.93 -22.91 -19.35
CA LYS A 32 14.17 -23.28 -18.67
C LYS A 32 15.07 -22.07 -18.42
N TYR A 33 15.20 -21.18 -19.40
CA TYR A 33 15.95 -19.94 -19.24
C TYR A 33 15.37 -19.08 -18.10
N LEU A 34 14.06 -18.85 -18.08
CA LEU A 34 13.41 -18.03 -17.06
C LEU A 34 13.53 -18.64 -15.66
N LEU A 35 13.31 -19.96 -15.52
CA LEU A 35 13.41 -20.63 -14.22
C LEU A 35 14.83 -20.61 -13.64
N ASN A 36 15.85 -20.57 -14.49
CA ASN A 36 17.26 -20.52 -14.08
C ASN A 36 17.83 -19.09 -14.00
N ARG A 37 17.02 -18.05 -14.28
CA ARG A 37 17.53 -16.66 -14.37
C ARG A 37 17.94 -16.10 -13.01
N PHE A 38 17.28 -16.50 -11.94
CA PHE A 38 17.56 -16.06 -10.59
C PHE A 38 17.88 -17.23 -9.69
N ASN A 39 18.96 -17.13 -8.92
CA ASN A 39 19.45 -18.18 -7.99
C ASN A 39 18.83 -18.08 -6.61
N ASP A 40 17.56 -17.69 -6.53
CA ASP A 40 16.85 -17.68 -5.25
C ASP A 40 15.92 -18.91 -5.15
N ASP A 41 15.89 -19.57 -3.99
CA ASP A 41 15.12 -20.79 -3.72
C ASP A 41 13.59 -20.58 -3.71
N THR A 42 13.11 -19.48 -4.28
CA THR A 42 11.69 -19.14 -4.29
C THR A 42 11.04 -19.61 -5.59
N ASN A 43 9.90 -20.26 -5.45
CA ASN A 43 9.11 -20.73 -6.61
C ASN A 43 8.38 -19.54 -7.26
N HIS A 44 9.09 -18.82 -8.12
CA HIS A 44 8.57 -17.65 -8.82
C HIS A 44 7.60 -18.03 -9.93
N ASN A 45 6.53 -17.25 -10.07
CA ASN A 45 5.73 -17.35 -11.28
C ASN A 45 6.42 -16.60 -12.45
N LEU A 46 6.14 -17.02 -13.68
CA LEU A 46 6.78 -16.45 -14.87
C LEU A 46 6.58 -14.93 -15.02
N THR A 47 5.46 -14.41 -14.55
CA THR A 47 5.20 -12.96 -14.60
C THR A 47 6.08 -12.20 -13.63
N GLU A 48 6.41 -12.78 -12.49
CA GLU A 48 7.36 -12.23 -11.52
C GLU A 48 8.77 -12.20 -12.08
N ILE A 49 9.23 -13.28 -12.69
CA ILE A 49 10.55 -13.36 -13.31
C ILE A 49 10.70 -12.29 -14.40
N ILE A 50 9.74 -12.16 -15.31
CA ILE A 50 9.76 -11.15 -16.36
C ILE A 50 9.69 -9.74 -15.77
N TYR A 51 8.91 -9.53 -14.70
CA TYR A 51 8.86 -8.26 -13.98
C TYR A 51 10.23 -7.88 -13.42
N ARG A 52 10.93 -8.83 -12.79
CA ARG A 52 12.29 -8.63 -12.26
C ARG A 52 13.28 -8.28 -13.35
N ILE A 53 13.29 -9.02 -14.47
CA ILE A 53 14.14 -8.73 -15.64
C ILE A 53 13.86 -7.31 -16.14
N LYS A 54 12.60 -6.96 -16.36
CA LYS A 54 12.18 -5.64 -16.86
C LYS A 54 12.65 -4.49 -15.97
N HIS A 55 12.53 -4.66 -14.65
CA HIS A 55 12.88 -3.63 -13.67
C HIS A 55 14.29 -3.77 -13.10
N LYS A 56 15.09 -4.72 -13.64
CA LYS A 56 16.48 -5.00 -13.20
C LYS A 56 16.58 -5.29 -11.70
N ILE A 57 15.61 -6.08 -11.18
CA ILE A 57 15.55 -6.46 -9.77
C ILE A 57 16.27 -7.80 -9.61
N GLU A 58 17.52 -7.79 -9.17
CA GLU A 58 18.29 -9.03 -8.94
C GLU A 58 17.90 -9.71 -7.63
N GLU A 59 17.63 -8.95 -6.57
CA GLU A 59 17.22 -9.49 -5.27
C GLU A 59 15.80 -9.07 -4.92
N ILE A 60 15.04 -9.96 -4.28
CA ILE A 60 13.69 -9.66 -3.80
C ILE A 60 13.78 -8.56 -2.73
N PRO A 61 12.98 -7.48 -2.84
CA PRO A 61 12.99 -6.40 -1.86
C PRO A 61 12.68 -6.89 -0.45
N LYS A 62 13.36 -6.31 0.55
CA LYS A 62 13.15 -6.62 1.96
C LYS A 62 12.20 -5.62 2.62
N CYS A 63 11.40 -6.13 3.54
CA CYS A 63 10.50 -5.32 4.36
C CYS A 63 11.30 -4.33 5.24
N PRO A 64 11.05 -3.02 5.19
CA PRO A 64 11.78 -2.04 5.99
C PRO A 64 11.55 -2.16 7.50
N ILE A 65 10.52 -2.89 7.91
CA ILE A 65 10.16 -3.05 9.33
C ILE A 65 10.86 -4.25 9.96
N CYS A 66 10.94 -5.39 9.26
CA CYS A 66 11.43 -6.64 9.86
C CYS A 66 12.50 -7.36 9.05
N GLY A 67 12.93 -6.83 7.90
CA GLY A 67 13.97 -7.40 7.05
C GLY A 67 13.57 -8.66 6.27
N LYS A 68 12.38 -9.23 6.46
CA LYS A 68 11.90 -10.39 5.71
C LYS A 68 11.64 -10.00 4.25
N LEU A 69 11.76 -10.97 3.33
CA LEU A 69 11.44 -10.77 1.92
C LEU A 69 9.99 -10.31 1.77
N THR A 70 9.76 -9.39 0.84
CA THR A 70 8.41 -8.98 0.46
C THR A 70 7.86 -9.95 -0.61
N TYR A 71 6.60 -9.83 -0.97
CA TYR A 71 5.96 -10.70 -1.93
C TYR A 71 5.55 -9.94 -3.20
N TYR A 72 5.65 -10.63 -4.33
CA TYR A 72 5.18 -10.10 -5.61
C TYR A 72 3.65 -10.10 -5.65
N ARG A 73 3.06 -9.01 -6.08
CA ARG A 73 1.60 -8.84 -6.19
C ARG A 73 1.09 -9.07 -7.61
N ASN A 74 1.62 -8.34 -8.56
CA ASN A 74 1.29 -8.46 -9.99
C ASN A 74 2.23 -7.58 -10.83
N SER A 75 2.11 -7.69 -12.16
CA SER A 75 2.95 -6.97 -13.12
C SER A 75 2.78 -5.45 -13.16
N THR A 76 1.71 -4.92 -12.56
CA THR A 76 1.43 -3.47 -12.50
C THR A 76 2.01 -2.85 -11.23
N ILE A 77 1.81 -3.52 -10.09
CA ILE A 77 2.23 -3.02 -8.77
C ILE A 77 3.65 -3.47 -8.43
N GLY A 78 4.06 -4.66 -8.90
CA GLY A 78 5.32 -5.29 -8.53
C GLY A 78 5.29 -5.90 -7.13
N TYR A 79 6.35 -5.69 -6.37
CA TYR A 79 6.47 -6.15 -5.00
C TYR A 79 5.71 -5.29 -4.00
N SER A 80 5.22 -5.92 -2.95
CA SER A 80 4.67 -5.20 -1.81
C SER A 80 5.78 -4.45 -1.07
N LEU A 81 5.47 -3.29 -0.49
CA LEU A 81 6.42 -2.52 0.31
C LEU A 81 6.79 -3.24 1.62
N THR A 82 5.87 -4.06 2.13
CA THR A 82 6.04 -4.79 3.40
C THR A 82 5.67 -6.26 3.24
N CYS A 83 6.22 -7.13 4.09
CA CYS A 83 5.98 -8.57 4.03
C CYS A 83 4.62 -9.00 4.60
N SER A 84 3.93 -8.15 5.35
CA SER A 84 2.66 -8.48 6.02
C SER A 84 1.81 -7.23 6.30
N LYS A 85 0.54 -7.44 6.60
CA LYS A 85 -0.39 -6.38 7.03
C LYS A 85 0.08 -5.70 8.31
N GLU A 86 0.64 -6.46 9.24
CA GLU A 86 1.17 -5.96 10.50
C GLU A 86 2.36 -5.00 10.28
N CYS A 87 3.31 -5.38 9.42
CA CYS A 87 4.42 -4.52 9.07
C CYS A 87 3.96 -3.26 8.31
N ASN A 88 2.95 -3.39 7.46
CA ASN A 88 2.35 -2.24 6.77
C ASN A 88 1.69 -1.27 7.76
N TYR A 89 0.95 -1.78 8.73
CA TYR A 89 0.36 -0.96 9.79
C TYR A 89 1.44 -0.19 10.58
N ARG A 90 2.51 -0.87 10.98
CA ARG A 90 3.64 -0.23 11.69
C ARG A 90 4.30 0.85 10.85
N LEU A 91 4.55 0.59 9.58
CA LEU A 91 5.15 1.57 8.66
C LEU A 91 4.27 2.82 8.51
N ILE A 92 2.97 2.62 8.29
CA ILE A 92 2.01 3.73 8.19
C ILE A 92 1.98 4.54 9.49
N HIS A 93 1.94 3.86 10.64
CA HIS A 93 1.94 4.54 11.94
C HIS A 93 3.20 5.37 12.19
N GLN A 94 4.37 4.86 11.81
CA GLN A 94 5.62 5.63 11.89
C GLN A 94 5.55 6.87 11.01
N HIS A 95 5.13 6.73 9.76
CA HIS A 95 5.03 7.84 8.81
C HIS A 95 4.02 8.91 9.24
N VAL A 96 2.87 8.47 9.78
CA VAL A 96 1.86 9.39 10.34
C VAL A 96 2.44 10.17 11.52
N LYS A 97 3.11 9.51 12.47
CA LYS A 97 3.76 10.16 13.61
C LYS A 97 4.79 11.20 13.15
N GLU A 98 5.70 10.83 12.23
CA GLU A 98 6.71 11.75 11.70
C GLU A 98 6.09 12.96 11.01
N THR A 99 5.04 12.74 10.22
CA THR A 99 4.31 13.83 9.54
C THR A 99 3.62 14.74 10.54
N CYS A 100 3.00 14.17 11.57
CA CYS A 100 2.36 14.94 12.63
C CYS A 100 3.37 15.75 13.44
N PHE A 101 4.52 15.15 13.77
CA PHE A 101 5.59 15.87 14.45
C PHE A 101 6.13 17.04 13.63
N LYS A 102 6.38 16.82 12.34
CA LYS A 102 6.85 17.88 11.43
C LYS A 102 5.84 19.02 11.28
N LYS A 103 4.56 18.70 11.25
CA LYS A 103 3.50 19.68 10.96
C LYS A 103 2.94 20.36 12.21
N TYR A 104 2.84 19.65 13.32
CA TYR A 104 2.13 20.11 14.52
C TYR A 104 2.99 20.06 15.80
N GLY A 105 4.23 19.55 15.74
CA GLY A 105 5.09 19.40 16.91
C GLY A 105 4.62 18.31 17.90
N VAL A 106 3.63 17.49 17.51
CA VAL A 106 3.03 16.45 18.35
C VAL A 106 2.82 15.15 17.56
N ASP A 107 2.76 14.02 18.23
CA ASP A 107 2.59 12.68 17.64
C ASP A 107 1.18 12.43 17.08
N ASN A 108 0.21 13.22 17.49
CA ASN A 108 -1.19 13.11 17.07
C ASN A 108 -1.78 14.51 16.88
N PRO A 109 -2.39 14.83 15.72
CA PRO A 109 -2.99 16.13 15.46
C PRO A 109 -4.00 16.59 16.52
N ALA A 110 -4.77 15.65 17.09
CA ALA A 110 -5.76 15.95 18.12
C ALA A 110 -5.16 16.49 19.44
N LYS A 111 -3.86 16.26 19.67
CA LYS A 111 -3.13 16.83 20.83
C LYS A 111 -2.64 18.26 20.57
N SER A 112 -2.61 18.70 19.32
CA SER A 112 -2.16 20.05 18.94
C SER A 112 -3.17 21.10 19.43
N GLU A 113 -2.66 22.18 20.04
CA GLU A 113 -3.49 23.31 20.46
C GLU A 113 -4.18 23.97 19.25
N ILE A 114 -3.50 24.01 18.11
CA ILE A 114 -4.08 24.53 16.85
C ILE A 114 -5.31 23.71 16.44
N ALA A 115 -5.24 22.38 16.50
CA ALA A 115 -6.38 21.52 16.14
C ALA A 115 -7.53 21.64 17.16
N LYS A 116 -7.22 21.78 18.44
CA LYS A 116 -8.22 21.99 19.50
C LYS A 116 -8.93 23.33 19.32
N GLU A 117 -8.20 24.37 19.04
CA GLU A 117 -8.77 25.71 18.83
C GLU A 117 -9.65 25.75 17.57
N HIS A 118 -9.17 25.17 16.46
CA HIS A 118 -9.95 25.03 15.24
C HIS A 118 -11.25 24.23 15.45
N TYR A 119 -11.18 23.12 16.22
CA TYR A 119 -12.36 22.34 16.59
C TYR A 119 -13.35 23.17 17.41
N LYS A 120 -12.89 23.90 18.43
CA LYS A 120 -13.67 24.81 19.23
C LYS A 120 -14.40 25.86 18.39
N GLN A 121 -13.66 26.51 17.49
CA GLN A 121 -14.19 27.54 16.62
C GLN A 121 -15.26 26.98 15.66
N THR A 122 -15.01 25.81 15.06
CA THR A 122 -15.99 25.12 14.22
C THR A 122 -17.26 24.73 14.99
N CYS A 123 -17.12 24.32 16.25
CA CYS A 123 -18.26 23.99 17.12
C CYS A 123 -19.07 25.24 17.50
N LEU A 124 -18.40 26.35 17.81
CA LEU A 124 -19.05 27.64 18.09
C LEU A 124 -19.85 28.14 16.88
N GLU A 125 -19.27 28.11 15.69
CA GLU A 125 -19.93 28.52 14.44
C GLU A 125 -21.17 27.66 14.10
N LYS A 126 -21.06 26.34 14.28
CA LYS A 126 -22.14 25.40 13.90
C LYS A 126 -23.22 25.22 14.95
N TYR A 127 -22.85 25.28 16.21
CA TYR A 127 -23.72 24.85 17.31
C TYR A 127 -23.88 25.91 18.40
N GLY A 128 -23.12 27.00 18.37
CA GLY A 128 -23.13 28.04 19.42
C GLY A 128 -22.43 27.62 20.72
N TYR A 129 -21.71 26.48 20.73
CA TYR A 129 -21.01 25.96 21.90
C TYR A 129 -19.58 25.54 21.53
N ASP A 130 -18.67 25.56 22.49
CA ASP A 130 -17.28 25.13 22.36
C ASP A 130 -17.09 23.63 22.10
N ASN A 131 -18.14 22.85 22.28
CA ASN A 131 -18.17 21.41 22.06
C ASN A 131 -19.53 20.98 21.51
N SER A 132 -19.54 20.17 20.46
CA SER A 132 -20.77 19.68 19.83
C SER A 132 -21.69 18.90 20.76
N SER A 133 -21.14 18.20 21.77
CA SER A 133 -21.94 17.45 22.76
C SER A 133 -22.80 18.33 23.70
N LYS A 134 -22.51 19.63 23.78
CA LYS A 134 -23.34 20.58 24.54
C LYS A 134 -24.59 21.01 23.78
N SER A 135 -24.60 20.84 22.44
CA SER A 135 -25.72 21.23 21.58
C SER A 135 -26.94 20.33 21.76
N ASN A 136 -28.12 20.92 21.98
CA ASN A 136 -29.37 20.18 22.04
C ASN A 136 -29.69 19.50 20.72
N ILE A 137 -29.34 20.09 19.57
CA ILE A 137 -29.52 19.49 18.24
C ILE A 137 -28.76 18.15 18.13
N VAL A 138 -27.53 18.10 18.63
CA VAL A 138 -26.69 16.89 18.59
C VAL A 138 -27.24 15.84 19.55
N LYS A 139 -27.67 16.25 20.75
CA LYS A 139 -28.30 15.36 21.74
C LYS A 139 -29.57 14.71 21.23
N GLU A 140 -30.46 15.49 20.59
CA GLU A 140 -31.71 14.95 20.03
C GLU A 140 -31.44 14.01 18.87
N LYS A 141 -30.51 14.31 17.95
CA LYS A 141 -30.11 13.40 16.88
C LYS A 141 -29.53 12.09 17.41
N ALA A 142 -28.68 12.15 18.43
CA ALA A 142 -28.13 10.96 19.07
C ALA A 142 -29.22 10.08 19.69
N LYS A 143 -30.18 10.72 20.38
CA LYS A 143 -31.34 10.05 20.98
C LYS A 143 -32.23 9.37 19.95
N GLN A 144 -32.50 10.07 18.84
CA GLN A 144 -33.29 9.55 17.72
C GLN A 144 -32.60 8.36 17.04
N THR A 145 -31.29 8.47 16.77
CA THR A 145 -30.51 7.36 16.20
C THR A 145 -30.47 6.14 17.13
N CYS A 146 -30.43 6.36 18.44
CA CYS A 146 -30.45 5.29 19.43
C CYS A 146 -31.80 4.57 19.44
N LEU A 147 -32.93 5.31 19.40
CA LEU A 147 -34.27 4.78 19.29
C LEU A 147 -34.49 4.00 17.99
N GLU A 148 -34.02 4.50 16.85
CA GLU A 148 -34.14 3.83 15.56
C GLU A 148 -33.37 2.51 15.49
N LYS A 149 -32.22 2.42 16.18
CA LYS A 149 -31.35 1.23 16.12
C LYS A 149 -31.65 0.17 17.18
N TYR A 150 -32.08 0.61 18.34
CA TYR A 150 -32.18 -0.28 19.52
C TYR A 150 -33.57 -0.28 20.14
N GLY A 151 -34.53 0.48 19.62
CA GLY A 151 -35.95 0.46 20.00
C GLY A 151 -36.23 1.07 21.32
#